data_fb92c9cab9619560db17e32578ed54d4
#
_entry.id   fb92c9cab9619560db17e32578ed54d4
#
_cell.length_a   1.000
_cell.length_b   1.000
_cell.length_c   1.000
_cell.angle_alpha   90.00
_cell.angle_beta   90.00
_cell.angle_gamma   90.00
#
_symmetry.space_group_name_H-M   'P 1'
#
loop_
_entity.id
_entity.type
_entity.pdbx_description
1 polymer ?
#
loop_
_entity_poly.entity_id
_entity_poly.type
_entity_poly.pdbx_seq_one_letter_code
_entity_poly.pdbx_strand_id
1 'polypeptide(L)'
;FVLMATVRDFFNVLIMKYEEENKSVKINWTDIPYADVQSKLVAAVAGGTAPDVVNFNTQMTLTLAGQGALTDLNKEATEDQKSIYIKDLWDSAKIGDSVYAFPWYASPDIMFYNQDLFEKAGMEVPKTFDEALKMSKEFYEKTGAYLFQPDEFFNILFEENIDILSSDGTAAAFNTQKTADLLKEYKQYTDQGVIPKNNWGSWDESLKLFESGKLAIVSSSGSSLSRIKDEAPDIYKTIAVSKPLTGATGLSRNPL
;
A
#
# COMPACT_ATOMS: atom_id res chain seq x y z
N PHE A 1 -6.86 -7.13 16.07
CA PHE A 1 -7.20 -7.28 14.67
C PHE A 1 -7.54 -5.89 14.13
N VAL A 2 -6.74 -5.37 13.22
CA VAL A 2 -7.00 -4.08 12.59
C VAL A 2 -7.68 -4.33 11.28
N LEU A 3 -8.93 -3.93 11.16
CA LEU A 3 -9.65 -3.92 9.90
C LEU A 3 -10.56 -2.70 9.84
N MET A 4 -10.72 -2.17 8.62
CA MET A 4 -11.67 -1.10 8.33
C MET A 4 -13.07 -1.48 8.84
N ALA A 5 -13.83 -0.53 9.32
CA ALA A 5 -15.17 -0.74 9.87
C ALA A 5 -16.09 -1.58 8.98
N THR A 6 -15.89 -1.52 7.67
CA THR A 6 -16.66 -2.26 6.65
C THR A 6 -16.55 -3.79 6.72
N VAL A 7 -15.56 -4.35 7.40
CA VAL A 7 -15.40 -5.81 7.53
C VAL A 7 -15.81 -6.36 8.91
N ARG A 8 -16.09 -5.50 9.88
CA ARG A 8 -16.46 -5.90 11.23
C ARG A 8 -17.72 -6.77 11.24
N ASP A 9 -18.75 -6.38 10.51
CA ASP A 9 -20.01 -7.14 10.47
C ASP A 9 -19.81 -8.52 9.87
N PHE A 10 -18.99 -8.63 8.80
CA PHE A 10 -18.64 -9.93 8.22
C PHE A 10 -17.94 -10.83 9.24
N PHE A 11 -16.94 -10.30 9.95
CA PHE A 11 -16.21 -11.10 10.95
C PHE A 11 -17.05 -11.45 12.16
N ASN A 12 -17.95 -10.59 12.62
CA ASN A 12 -18.87 -10.93 13.68
C ASN A 12 -19.73 -12.15 13.32
N VAL A 13 -20.25 -12.19 12.09
CA VAL A 13 -21.02 -13.36 11.62
C VAL A 13 -20.14 -14.62 11.53
N LEU A 14 -18.92 -14.48 11.03
CA LEU A 14 -17.96 -15.59 10.91
C LEU A 14 -17.57 -16.15 12.29
N ILE A 15 -17.27 -15.27 13.25
CA ILE A 15 -16.94 -15.64 14.63
C ILE A 15 -18.11 -16.40 15.26
N MET A 16 -19.33 -15.88 15.14
CA MET A 16 -20.51 -16.54 15.69
C MET A 16 -20.66 -17.98 15.13
N LYS A 17 -20.55 -18.15 13.81
CA LYS A 17 -20.62 -19.48 13.20
C LYS A 17 -19.53 -20.42 13.67
N TYR A 18 -18.28 -19.93 13.76
CA TYR A 18 -17.15 -20.72 14.22
C TYR A 18 -17.33 -21.17 15.67
N GLU A 19 -17.81 -20.29 16.57
CA GLU A 19 -18.10 -20.62 17.97
C GLU A 19 -19.31 -21.55 18.13
N GLU A 20 -20.28 -21.51 17.19
CA GLU A 20 -21.39 -22.48 17.16
C GLU A 20 -20.91 -23.88 16.82
N GLU A 21 -19.98 -24.01 15.90
CA GLU A 21 -19.40 -25.29 15.47
C GLU A 21 -18.34 -25.81 16.45
N ASN A 22 -17.65 -24.90 17.16
CA ASN A 22 -16.53 -25.18 18.06
C ASN A 22 -16.82 -24.70 19.49
N LYS A 23 -17.68 -25.41 20.23
CA LYS A 23 -18.20 -24.98 21.53
C LYS A 23 -17.14 -24.74 22.63
N SER A 24 -15.94 -25.28 22.46
CA SER A 24 -14.81 -25.08 23.39
C SER A 24 -13.96 -23.85 23.04
N VAL A 25 -14.25 -23.16 21.95
CA VAL A 25 -13.51 -22.00 21.49
C VAL A 25 -14.32 -20.72 21.71
N LYS A 26 -13.64 -19.68 22.20
CA LYS A 26 -14.16 -18.32 22.28
C LYS A 26 -13.19 -17.37 21.58
N ILE A 27 -13.69 -16.56 20.66
CA ILE A 27 -12.88 -15.61 19.89
C ILE A 27 -13.09 -14.20 20.43
N ASN A 28 -12.05 -13.63 21.02
CA ASN A 28 -12.02 -12.26 21.46
C ASN A 28 -11.42 -11.36 20.38
N TRP A 29 -12.24 -10.55 19.76
CA TRP A 29 -11.80 -9.59 18.75
C TRP A 29 -11.34 -8.29 19.38
N THR A 30 -10.18 -7.80 18.97
CA THR A 30 -9.66 -6.49 19.40
C THR A 30 -9.32 -5.65 18.17
N ASP A 31 -9.91 -4.47 18.10
CA ASP A 31 -9.60 -3.46 17.08
C ASP A 31 -8.47 -2.56 17.58
N ILE A 32 -7.44 -2.41 16.76
CA ILE A 32 -6.29 -1.54 17.05
C ILE A 32 -6.05 -0.67 15.82
N PRO A 33 -5.89 0.67 15.95
CA PRO A 33 -5.49 1.53 14.85
C PRO A 33 -4.19 1.04 14.20
N TYR A 34 -4.15 1.02 12.88
CA TYR A 34 -3.02 0.43 12.13
C TYR A 34 -1.66 1.00 12.57
N ALA A 35 -1.58 2.31 12.81
CA ALA A 35 -0.37 2.97 13.27
C ALA A 35 0.16 2.45 14.62
N ASP A 36 -0.71 1.89 15.47
CA ASP A 36 -0.37 1.40 16.81
C ASP A 36 -0.05 -0.10 16.83
N VAL A 37 -0.38 -0.85 15.78
CA VAL A 37 -0.31 -2.33 15.76
C VAL A 37 1.08 -2.81 16.14
N GLN A 38 2.11 -2.28 15.48
CA GLN A 38 3.48 -2.74 15.68
C GLN A 38 3.95 -2.53 17.13
N SER A 39 3.77 -1.32 17.67
CA SER A 39 4.22 -1.01 19.03
C SER A 39 3.47 -1.82 20.09
N LYS A 40 2.16 -1.97 19.95
CA LYS A 40 1.33 -2.76 20.87
C LYS A 40 1.65 -4.25 20.78
N LEU A 41 1.92 -4.76 19.59
CA LEU A 41 2.23 -6.16 19.38
C LEU A 41 3.60 -6.53 19.96
N VAL A 42 4.63 -5.70 19.74
CA VAL A 42 5.95 -5.89 20.34
C VAL A 42 5.85 -5.88 21.87
N ALA A 43 5.08 -4.95 22.45
CA ALA A 43 4.87 -4.89 23.89
C ALA A 43 4.12 -6.14 24.43
N ALA A 44 3.10 -6.61 23.71
CA ALA A 44 2.34 -7.80 24.07
C ALA A 44 3.19 -9.08 24.03
N VAL A 45 4.03 -9.23 23.00
CA VAL A 45 5.00 -10.34 22.89
C VAL A 45 5.97 -10.30 24.08
N ALA A 46 6.57 -9.16 24.37
CA ALA A 46 7.49 -9.00 25.50
C ALA A 46 6.82 -9.24 26.87
N GLY A 47 5.53 -8.91 26.98
CA GLY A 47 4.74 -9.10 28.21
C GLY A 47 4.11 -10.51 28.36
N GLY A 48 4.30 -11.41 27.40
CA GLY A 48 3.70 -12.75 27.43
C GLY A 48 2.17 -12.75 27.23
N THR A 49 1.62 -11.70 26.63
CA THR A 49 0.17 -11.50 26.36
C THR A 49 -0.12 -11.36 24.88
N ALA A 50 0.74 -11.93 24.04
CA ALA A 50 0.56 -11.90 22.61
C ALA A 50 -0.79 -12.51 22.19
N PRO A 51 -1.50 -11.93 21.22
CA PRO A 51 -2.70 -12.54 20.65
C PRO A 51 -2.35 -13.78 19.83
N ASP A 52 -3.30 -14.70 19.69
CA ASP A 52 -3.11 -15.94 18.90
C ASP A 52 -3.02 -15.66 17.41
N VAL A 53 -3.77 -14.69 16.90
CA VAL A 53 -3.81 -14.32 15.48
C VAL A 53 -3.84 -12.80 15.32
N VAL A 54 -3.02 -12.28 14.41
CA VAL A 54 -2.94 -10.84 14.11
C VAL A 54 -2.90 -10.62 12.60
N ASN A 55 -3.60 -9.59 12.14
CA ASN A 55 -3.44 -9.08 10.78
C ASN A 55 -2.37 -7.98 10.78
N PHE A 56 -1.33 -8.15 9.97
CA PHE A 56 -0.23 -7.19 9.83
C PHE A 56 0.42 -7.30 8.43
N ASN A 57 1.25 -6.34 8.09
CA ASN A 57 1.94 -6.29 6.80
C ASN A 57 3.26 -7.09 6.81
N THR A 58 3.87 -7.22 5.64
CA THR A 58 5.14 -7.93 5.44
C THR A 58 6.27 -7.37 6.30
N GLN A 59 6.37 -6.04 6.46
CA GLN A 59 7.41 -5.43 7.28
C GLN A 59 7.31 -5.84 8.76
N MET A 60 6.09 -5.89 9.29
CA MET A 60 5.84 -6.38 10.66
C MET A 60 6.13 -7.88 10.75
N THR A 61 5.81 -8.67 9.71
CA THR A 61 6.14 -10.09 9.65
C THR A 61 7.65 -10.29 9.77
N LEU A 62 8.45 -9.57 8.99
CA LEU A 62 9.91 -9.64 9.04
C LEU A 62 10.46 -9.33 10.45
N THR A 63 9.95 -8.26 11.06
CA THR A 63 10.38 -7.84 12.40
C THR A 63 10.09 -8.90 13.46
N LEU A 64 8.88 -9.43 13.47
CA LEU A 64 8.45 -10.40 14.49
C LEU A 64 9.02 -11.80 14.24
N ALA A 65 9.19 -12.20 12.99
CA ALA A 65 9.90 -13.44 12.63
C ALA A 65 11.36 -13.40 13.11
N GLY A 66 12.06 -12.29 12.89
CA GLY A 66 13.42 -12.08 13.38
C GLY A 66 13.55 -12.13 14.92
N GLN A 67 12.47 -11.84 15.64
CA GLN A 67 12.38 -11.95 17.11
C GLN A 67 11.93 -13.33 17.60
N GLY A 68 11.62 -14.27 16.68
CA GLY A 68 11.12 -15.59 17.04
C GLY A 68 9.69 -15.55 17.63
N ALA A 69 8.92 -14.50 17.35
CA ALA A 69 7.60 -14.28 17.90
C ALA A 69 6.47 -14.89 17.06
N LEU A 70 6.79 -15.47 15.90
CA LEU A 70 5.82 -16.05 14.98
C LEU A 70 6.03 -17.55 14.80
N THR A 71 4.95 -18.26 14.61
CA THR A 71 4.94 -19.71 14.31
C THR A 71 5.39 -19.96 12.87
N ASP A 72 6.25 -20.97 12.67
CA ASP A 72 6.64 -21.43 11.34
C ASP A 72 5.52 -22.29 10.72
N LEU A 73 4.74 -21.69 9.84
CA LEU A 73 3.60 -22.34 9.18
C LEU A 73 4.01 -23.44 8.19
N ASN A 74 5.27 -23.50 7.75
CA ASN A 74 5.72 -24.65 6.97
C ASN A 74 5.67 -25.93 7.78
N LYS A 75 5.82 -25.85 9.11
CA LYS A 75 5.79 -27.01 10.02
C LYS A 75 4.41 -27.32 10.54
N GLU A 76 3.61 -26.28 10.79
CA GLU A 76 2.33 -26.43 11.49
C GLU A 76 1.13 -26.50 10.55
N ALA A 77 1.17 -25.88 9.38
CA ALA A 77 0.05 -25.91 8.44
C ALA A 77 0.04 -27.21 7.63
N THR A 78 -1.14 -27.81 7.49
CA THR A 78 -1.36 -28.99 6.64
C THR A 78 -1.28 -28.62 5.16
N GLU A 79 -1.02 -29.59 4.29
CA GLU A 79 -1.01 -29.38 2.84
C GLU A 79 -2.38 -28.89 2.32
N ASP A 80 -3.48 -29.35 2.90
CA ASP A 80 -4.82 -28.87 2.56
C ASP A 80 -4.97 -27.39 2.89
N GLN A 81 -4.48 -26.93 4.06
CA GLN A 81 -4.48 -25.52 4.42
C GLN A 81 -3.62 -24.66 3.50
N LYS A 82 -2.47 -25.15 3.07
CA LYS A 82 -1.59 -24.45 2.13
C LYS A 82 -2.23 -24.37 0.73
N SER A 83 -2.91 -25.43 0.30
CA SER A 83 -3.48 -25.55 -1.05
C SER A 83 -4.62 -24.58 -1.35
N ILE A 84 -5.26 -23.99 -0.34
CA ILE A 84 -6.31 -22.97 -0.54
C ILE A 84 -5.75 -21.62 -1.00
N TYR A 85 -4.44 -21.40 -0.86
CA TYR A 85 -3.78 -20.17 -1.25
C TYR A 85 -3.23 -20.23 -2.67
N ILE A 86 -3.19 -19.09 -3.35
CA ILE A 86 -2.44 -18.93 -4.58
C ILE A 86 -0.96 -19.18 -4.27
N LYS A 87 -0.34 -20.12 -4.97
CA LYS A 87 1.04 -20.56 -4.70
C LYS A 87 2.03 -19.39 -4.62
N ASP A 88 1.95 -18.44 -5.54
CA ASP A 88 2.88 -17.30 -5.58
C ASP A 88 2.70 -16.37 -4.37
N LEU A 89 1.46 -16.22 -3.87
CA LEU A 89 1.20 -15.46 -2.64
C LEU A 89 1.73 -16.19 -1.40
N TRP A 90 1.57 -17.51 -1.35
CA TRP A 90 2.16 -18.31 -0.28
C TRP A 90 3.69 -18.20 -0.30
N ASP A 91 4.29 -18.32 -1.47
CA ASP A 91 5.73 -18.24 -1.64
C ASP A 91 6.28 -16.84 -1.33
N SER A 92 5.52 -15.77 -1.57
CA SER A 92 5.90 -14.40 -1.22
C SER A 92 5.93 -14.12 0.29
N ALA A 93 5.25 -14.94 1.08
CA ALA A 93 5.28 -14.86 2.56
C ALA A 93 6.48 -15.58 3.19
N LYS A 94 7.42 -16.12 2.38
CA LYS A 94 8.63 -16.78 2.86
C LYS A 94 9.64 -15.76 3.39
N ILE A 95 10.27 -16.12 4.51
CA ILE A 95 11.43 -15.45 5.08
C ILE A 95 12.48 -16.54 5.28
N GLY A 96 13.50 -16.58 4.43
CA GLY A 96 14.37 -17.73 4.31
C GLY A 96 13.59 -18.96 3.87
N ASP A 97 13.69 -20.06 4.61
CA ASP A 97 13.00 -21.31 4.32
C ASP A 97 11.65 -21.47 5.03
N SER A 98 11.23 -20.48 5.83
CA SER A 98 10.02 -20.54 6.65
C SER A 98 8.93 -19.58 6.16
N VAL A 99 7.67 -19.93 6.40
CA VAL A 99 6.50 -19.07 6.18
C VAL A 99 5.90 -18.71 7.52
N TYR A 100 5.69 -17.42 7.78
CA TYR A 100 5.22 -16.93 9.08
C TYR A 100 3.84 -16.26 9.04
N ALA A 101 3.25 -16.16 7.87
CA ALA A 101 1.92 -15.58 7.73
C ALA A 101 1.10 -16.30 6.66
N PHE A 102 -0.18 -16.50 6.92
CA PHE A 102 -1.14 -16.86 5.88
C PHE A 102 -1.42 -15.62 5.03
N PRO A 103 -1.34 -15.69 3.69
CA PRO A 103 -1.80 -14.61 2.83
C PRO A 103 -3.27 -14.30 3.11
N TRP A 104 -3.58 -13.06 3.50
CA TRP A 104 -4.93 -12.70 3.92
C TRP A 104 -5.77 -12.17 2.75
N TYR A 105 -5.26 -11.17 2.07
CA TYR A 105 -5.89 -10.62 0.86
C TYR A 105 -4.83 -10.03 -0.06
N ALA A 106 -5.14 -10.06 -1.35
CA ALA A 106 -4.39 -9.33 -2.37
C ALA A 106 -5.33 -8.33 -3.05
N SER A 107 -4.93 -7.10 -3.11
CA SER A 107 -5.69 -6.05 -3.79
C SER A 107 -4.78 -5.41 -4.82
N PRO A 108 -5.00 -5.65 -6.12
CA PRO A 108 -4.24 -4.95 -7.14
C PRO A 108 -4.56 -3.46 -7.08
N ASP A 109 -3.54 -2.64 -7.15
CA ASP A 109 -3.72 -1.21 -7.35
C ASP A 109 -4.22 -0.94 -8.76
N ILE A 110 -5.18 -0.04 -8.86
CA ILE A 110 -5.66 0.54 -10.10
C ILE A 110 -5.48 2.04 -10.04
N MET A 111 -5.28 2.67 -11.17
CA MET A 111 -5.18 4.11 -11.24
C MET A 111 -6.57 4.69 -11.54
N PHE A 112 -7.07 5.50 -10.62
CA PHE A 112 -8.20 6.38 -10.86
C PHE A 112 -7.69 7.72 -11.35
N TYR A 113 -8.37 8.30 -12.35
CA TYR A 113 -8.08 9.65 -12.77
C TYR A 113 -9.37 10.45 -13.00
N ASN A 114 -9.27 11.76 -12.81
CA ASN A 114 -10.36 12.69 -13.00
C ASN A 114 -10.41 13.15 -14.46
N GLN A 115 -11.38 12.68 -15.24
CA GLN A 115 -11.53 12.98 -16.67
C GLN A 115 -11.66 14.48 -16.92
N ASP A 116 -12.46 15.20 -16.14
CA ASP A 116 -12.70 16.64 -16.33
C ASP A 116 -11.41 17.45 -16.22
N LEU A 117 -10.49 17.06 -15.32
CA LEU A 117 -9.20 17.73 -15.20
C LEU A 117 -8.30 17.47 -16.42
N PHE A 118 -8.30 16.26 -16.96
CA PHE A 118 -7.53 15.95 -18.17
C PHE A 118 -8.14 16.63 -19.41
N GLU A 119 -9.45 16.66 -19.54
CA GLU A 119 -10.15 17.40 -20.62
C GLU A 119 -9.85 18.91 -20.52
N LYS A 120 -9.93 19.50 -19.32
CA LYS A 120 -9.56 20.90 -19.08
C LYS A 120 -8.12 21.19 -19.43
N ALA A 121 -7.21 20.28 -19.12
CA ALA A 121 -5.79 20.43 -19.48
C ALA A 121 -5.54 20.26 -20.99
N GLY A 122 -6.39 19.51 -21.70
CA GLY A 122 -6.16 19.08 -23.07
C GLY A 122 -4.93 18.17 -23.17
N MET A 123 -4.75 17.29 -22.19
CA MET A 123 -3.58 16.42 -22.08
C MET A 123 -4.01 14.95 -21.97
N GLU A 124 -3.18 14.07 -22.51
CA GLU A 124 -3.36 12.62 -22.35
C GLU A 124 -2.95 12.16 -20.95
N VAL A 125 -3.54 11.05 -20.50
CA VAL A 125 -3.19 10.42 -19.22
C VAL A 125 -1.81 9.80 -19.33
N PRO A 126 -0.84 10.15 -18.44
CA PRO A 126 0.52 9.60 -18.50
C PRO A 126 0.52 8.10 -18.18
N LYS A 127 1.53 7.41 -18.66
CA LYS A 127 1.73 5.96 -18.46
C LYS A 127 2.87 5.67 -17.51
N THR A 128 3.78 6.62 -17.31
CA THR A 128 4.97 6.46 -16.47
C THR A 128 5.09 7.59 -15.45
N PHE A 129 5.81 7.35 -14.36
CA PHE A 129 6.13 8.40 -13.40
C PHE A 129 6.95 9.53 -14.01
N ASP A 130 7.89 9.20 -14.91
CA ASP A 130 8.69 10.20 -15.63
C ASP A 130 7.82 11.11 -16.51
N GLU A 131 6.86 10.53 -17.26
CA GLU A 131 5.88 11.33 -18.02
C GLU A 131 5.05 12.22 -17.09
N ALA A 132 4.52 11.66 -16.00
CA ALA A 132 3.71 12.40 -15.04
C ALA A 132 4.49 13.56 -14.43
N LEU A 133 5.75 13.34 -14.04
CA LEU A 133 6.60 14.38 -13.47
C LEU A 133 6.84 15.53 -14.47
N LYS A 134 7.20 15.21 -15.71
CA LYS A 134 7.42 16.20 -16.79
C LYS A 134 6.16 16.99 -17.14
N MET A 135 5.00 16.35 -17.11
CA MET A 135 3.71 16.97 -17.39
C MET A 135 3.19 17.84 -16.23
N SER A 136 3.66 17.64 -15.00
CA SER A 136 3.10 18.23 -13.77
C SER A 136 3.00 19.75 -13.82
N LYS A 137 4.01 20.44 -14.35
CA LYS A 137 4.02 21.91 -14.41
C LYS A 137 2.91 22.43 -15.33
N GLU A 138 2.87 21.97 -16.56
CA GLU A 138 1.87 22.41 -17.55
C GLU A 138 0.45 22.04 -17.08
N PHE A 139 0.30 20.85 -16.51
CA PHE A 139 -0.99 20.41 -15.98
C PHE A 139 -1.49 21.32 -14.87
N TYR A 140 -0.61 21.65 -13.91
CA TYR A 140 -0.95 22.53 -12.80
C TYR A 140 -1.28 23.96 -13.28
N GLU A 141 -0.53 24.52 -14.23
CA GLU A 141 -0.79 25.84 -14.80
C GLU A 141 -2.16 25.91 -15.50
N LYS A 142 -2.60 24.83 -16.15
CA LYS A 142 -3.88 24.76 -16.85
C LYS A 142 -5.06 24.46 -15.92
N THR A 143 -4.88 23.65 -14.90
CA THR A 143 -5.98 23.14 -14.08
C THR A 143 -6.08 23.73 -12.68
N GLY A 144 -4.95 24.10 -12.09
CA GLY A 144 -4.81 24.47 -10.68
C GLY A 144 -4.81 23.25 -9.74
N ALA A 145 -4.78 22.03 -10.29
CA ALA A 145 -4.70 20.79 -9.54
C ALA A 145 -3.35 20.09 -9.79
N TYR A 146 -2.87 19.33 -8.82
CA TYR A 146 -1.71 18.48 -8.99
C TYR A 146 -2.04 17.32 -9.94
N LEU A 147 -1.10 16.94 -10.79
CA LEU A 147 -1.27 15.80 -11.68
C LEU A 147 -1.24 14.49 -10.89
N PHE A 148 -0.21 14.29 -10.06
CA PHE A 148 -0.05 13.14 -9.19
C PHE A 148 0.63 13.55 -7.87
N GLN A 149 0.63 12.64 -6.90
CA GLN A 149 1.43 12.74 -5.68
C GLN A 149 2.57 11.71 -5.77
N PRO A 150 3.83 12.11 -5.53
CA PRO A 150 4.95 11.17 -5.47
C PRO A 150 4.75 10.12 -4.38
N ASP A 151 5.29 8.94 -4.60
CA ASP A 151 5.30 7.87 -3.60
C ASP A 151 6.34 8.14 -2.51
N GLU A 152 6.42 7.27 -1.52
CA GLU A 152 7.47 7.35 -0.50
C GLU A 152 8.85 7.04 -1.09
N PHE A 153 9.90 7.50 -0.41
CA PHE A 153 11.27 7.49 -0.93
C PHE A 153 11.75 6.13 -1.46
N PHE A 154 11.52 5.06 -0.75
CA PHE A 154 11.99 3.74 -1.19
C PHE A 154 11.21 3.19 -2.39
N ASN A 155 9.93 3.53 -2.51
CA ASN A 155 9.15 3.18 -3.70
C ASN A 155 9.64 3.97 -4.92
N ILE A 156 9.94 5.26 -4.76
CA ILE A 156 10.54 6.07 -5.83
C ILE A 156 11.87 5.48 -6.30
N LEU A 157 12.73 5.02 -5.38
CA LEU A 157 13.98 4.34 -5.77
C LEU A 157 13.72 3.08 -6.57
N PHE A 158 12.76 2.28 -6.16
CA PHE A 158 12.35 1.07 -6.86
C PHE A 158 11.80 1.39 -8.27
N GLU A 159 10.90 2.37 -8.36
CA GLU A 159 10.33 2.84 -9.64
C GLU A 159 11.43 3.25 -10.63
N GLU A 160 12.49 3.88 -10.12
CA GLU A 160 13.65 4.33 -10.90
C GLU A 160 14.73 3.25 -11.09
N ASN A 161 14.47 2.01 -10.68
CA ASN A 161 15.45 0.92 -10.74
C ASN A 161 16.78 1.30 -10.06
N ILE A 162 16.67 1.75 -8.81
CA ILE A 162 17.81 2.06 -7.93
C ILE A 162 17.81 1.04 -6.81
N ASP A 163 18.90 0.32 -6.67
CA ASP A 163 19.06 -0.67 -5.60
C ASP A 163 19.01 0.01 -4.23
N ILE A 164 18.18 -0.53 -3.34
CA ILE A 164 18.05 -0.05 -1.96
C ILE A 164 19.16 -0.63 -1.09
N LEU A 165 19.45 -1.91 -1.26
CA LEU A 165 20.48 -2.64 -0.53
C LEU A 165 21.54 -3.21 -1.49
N SER A 166 22.73 -3.44 -0.97
CA SER A 166 23.76 -4.22 -1.63
C SER A 166 23.27 -5.64 -1.94
N SER A 167 23.91 -6.32 -2.88
CA SER A 167 23.53 -7.68 -3.31
C SER A 167 23.53 -8.71 -2.19
N ASP A 168 24.31 -8.47 -1.13
CA ASP A 168 24.37 -9.30 0.08
C ASP A 168 23.41 -8.81 1.19
N GLY A 169 22.65 -7.74 0.95
CA GLY A 169 21.66 -7.17 1.88
C GLY A 169 22.26 -6.47 3.12
N THR A 170 23.58 -6.29 3.19
CA THR A 170 24.26 -5.82 4.41
C THR A 170 24.47 -4.31 4.46
N ALA A 171 24.36 -3.60 3.33
CA ALA A 171 24.62 -2.18 3.23
C ALA A 171 23.59 -1.46 2.34
N ALA A 172 23.39 -0.16 2.59
CA ALA A 172 22.60 0.68 1.70
C ALA A 172 23.32 0.90 0.37
N ALA A 173 22.62 0.67 -0.77
CA ALA A 173 23.16 0.82 -2.11
C ALA A 173 22.70 2.12 -2.80
N PHE A 174 21.68 2.79 -2.27
CA PHE A 174 21.09 3.97 -2.90
C PHE A 174 21.87 5.29 -2.75
N ASN A 175 22.95 5.33 -2.01
CA ASN A 175 23.81 6.54 -1.89
C ASN A 175 24.65 6.73 -3.14
N THR A 176 24.01 7.11 -4.24
CA THR A 176 24.60 7.26 -5.58
C THR A 176 24.33 8.63 -6.18
N GLN A 177 25.11 9.00 -7.21
CA GLN A 177 24.85 10.23 -7.97
C GLN A 177 23.46 10.19 -8.63
N LYS A 178 23.02 9.04 -9.13
CA LYS A 178 21.68 8.86 -9.72
C LYS A 178 20.57 9.23 -8.72
N THR A 179 20.69 8.75 -7.48
CA THR A 179 19.73 9.10 -6.41
C THR A 179 19.75 10.60 -6.09
N ALA A 180 20.96 11.18 -6.01
CA ALA A 180 21.08 12.61 -5.72
C ALA A 180 20.45 13.47 -6.83
N ASP A 181 20.62 13.10 -8.08
CA ASP A 181 20.05 13.83 -9.22
C ASP A 181 18.52 13.65 -9.28
N LEU A 182 18.01 12.45 -9.03
CA LEU A 182 16.57 12.19 -8.88
C LEU A 182 15.95 13.07 -7.79
N LEU A 183 16.54 13.12 -6.60
CA LEU A 183 16.02 13.96 -5.51
C LEU A 183 16.06 15.46 -5.83
N LYS A 184 17.08 15.92 -6.57
CA LYS A 184 17.12 17.32 -7.04
C LYS A 184 15.99 17.62 -8.02
N GLU A 185 15.67 16.66 -8.92
CA GLU A 185 14.59 16.80 -9.87
C GLU A 185 13.24 16.93 -9.12
N TYR A 186 12.92 15.99 -8.24
CA TYR A 186 11.70 16.07 -7.41
C TYR A 186 11.64 17.37 -6.58
N LYS A 187 12.79 17.77 -6.00
CA LYS A 187 12.88 19.03 -5.27
C LYS A 187 12.56 20.24 -6.16
N GLN A 188 13.01 20.27 -7.40
CA GLN A 188 12.73 21.36 -8.34
C GLN A 188 11.21 21.49 -8.58
N TYR A 189 10.49 20.40 -8.82
CA TYR A 189 9.03 20.43 -9.01
C TYR A 189 8.29 20.79 -7.72
N THR A 190 8.80 20.35 -6.57
CA THR A 190 8.28 20.73 -5.25
C THR A 190 8.44 22.23 -4.99
N ASP A 191 9.63 22.80 -5.26
CA ASP A 191 9.91 24.22 -5.07
C ASP A 191 9.05 25.09 -6.01
N GLN A 192 8.75 24.60 -7.20
CA GLN A 192 7.81 25.24 -8.12
C GLN A 192 6.35 25.15 -7.65
N GLY A 193 6.04 24.30 -6.67
CA GLY A 193 4.70 24.10 -6.15
C GLY A 193 3.77 23.35 -7.09
N VAL A 194 4.30 22.57 -8.04
CA VAL A 194 3.53 21.84 -9.04
C VAL A 194 3.34 20.36 -8.70
N ILE A 195 3.99 19.89 -7.64
CA ILE A 195 3.69 18.63 -6.93
C ILE A 195 3.53 18.90 -5.44
N PRO A 196 2.79 18.07 -4.69
CA PRO A 196 2.61 18.24 -3.24
C PRO A 196 3.95 18.29 -2.49
N LYS A 197 4.05 19.16 -1.49
CA LYS A 197 5.29 19.34 -0.70
C LYS A 197 5.48 18.31 0.40
N ASN A 198 4.38 17.76 0.91
CA ASN A 198 4.37 16.90 2.07
C ASN A 198 3.54 15.64 1.82
N ASN A 199 3.66 14.67 2.72
CA ASN A 199 2.82 13.47 2.78
C ASN A 199 2.97 12.54 1.57
N TRP A 200 4.14 12.52 0.93
CA TRP A 200 4.45 11.60 -0.16
C TRP A 200 4.25 10.16 0.31
N GLY A 201 3.67 9.32 -0.53
CA GLY A 201 3.31 7.95 -0.20
C GLY A 201 2.12 7.79 0.76
N SER A 202 1.55 8.89 1.27
CA SER A 202 0.37 8.82 2.12
C SER A 202 -0.88 8.56 1.29
N TRP A 203 -1.38 7.34 1.34
CA TRP A 203 -2.60 6.94 0.65
C TRP A 203 -3.81 7.79 1.06
N ASP A 204 -4.00 8.05 2.36
CA ASP A 204 -5.15 8.82 2.86
C ASP A 204 -5.12 10.28 2.40
N GLU A 205 -3.94 10.90 2.40
CA GLU A 205 -3.78 12.28 1.91
C GLU A 205 -3.95 12.37 0.39
N SER A 206 -3.43 11.40 -0.37
CA SER A 206 -3.65 11.33 -1.82
C SER A 206 -5.14 11.22 -2.14
N LEU A 207 -5.85 10.37 -1.40
CA LEU A 207 -7.27 10.17 -1.61
C LEU A 207 -8.08 11.44 -1.27
N LYS A 208 -7.78 12.13 -0.16
CA LYS A 208 -8.40 13.42 0.21
C LYS A 208 -8.15 14.51 -0.84
N LEU A 209 -6.93 14.59 -1.38
CA LEU A 209 -6.63 15.52 -2.46
C LEU A 209 -7.44 15.20 -3.72
N PHE A 210 -7.57 13.93 -4.06
CA PHE A 210 -8.38 13.46 -5.19
C PHE A 210 -9.87 13.76 -4.98
N GLU A 211 -10.42 13.41 -3.82
CA GLU A 211 -11.81 13.67 -3.40
C GLU A 211 -12.15 15.18 -3.39
N SER A 212 -11.17 16.04 -3.14
CA SER A 212 -11.33 17.50 -3.21
C SER A 212 -11.09 18.11 -4.60
N GLY A 213 -10.83 17.29 -5.64
CA GLY A 213 -10.51 17.75 -6.99
C GLY A 213 -9.17 18.46 -7.13
N LYS A 214 -8.27 18.30 -6.14
CA LYS A 214 -6.93 18.91 -6.13
C LYS A 214 -5.82 17.98 -6.61
N LEU A 215 -6.14 16.73 -6.90
CA LEU A 215 -5.25 15.73 -7.46
C LEU A 215 -5.96 15.05 -8.63
N ALA A 216 -5.27 14.88 -9.75
CA ALA A 216 -5.87 14.31 -10.95
C ALA A 216 -5.75 12.79 -11.03
N ILE A 217 -4.70 12.22 -10.45
CA ILE A 217 -4.43 10.79 -10.45
C ILE A 217 -4.24 10.29 -9.02
N VAL A 218 -4.86 9.15 -8.69
CA VAL A 218 -4.59 8.41 -7.46
C VAL A 218 -4.55 6.91 -7.75
N SER A 219 -3.53 6.23 -7.23
CA SER A 219 -3.46 4.77 -7.24
C SER A 219 -4.10 4.23 -5.97
N SER A 220 -5.07 3.33 -6.12
CA SER A 220 -5.77 2.74 -4.98
C SER A 220 -6.44 1.43 -5.38
N SER A 221 -7.02 0.74 -4.41
CA SER A 221 -7.82 -0.46 -4.66
C SER A 221 -9.26 -0.11 -5.07
N GLY A 222 -9.94 -1.05 -5.72
CA GLY A 222 -11.35 -0.88 -6.10
C GLY A 222 -12.29 -0.58 -4.93
N SER A 223 -11.91 -0.95 -3.69
CA SER A 223 -12.70 -0.64 -2.49
C SER A 223 -12.81 0.86 -2.18
N SER A 224 -11.84 1.67 -2.64
CA SER A 224 -11.87 3.12 -2.47
C SER A 224 -13.00 3.80 -3.23
N LEU A 225 -13.53 3.17 -4.27
CA LEU A 225 -14.67 3.72 -5.03
C LEU A 225 -15.91 3.93 -4.17
N SER A 226 -16.17 3.04 -3.21
CA SER A 226 -17.31 3.22 -2.29
C SER A 226 -17.13 4.46 -1.44
N ARG A 227 -15.95 4.67 -0.87
CA ARG A 227 -15.62 5.86 -0.10
C ARG A 227 -15.76 7.13 -0.96
N ILE A 228 -15.15 7.16 -2.14
CA ILE A 228 -15.23 8.34 -3.03
C ILE A 228 -16.68 8.63 -3.43
N LYS A 229 -17.49 7.59 -3.67
CA LYS A 229 -18.91 7.75 -3.99
C LYS A 229 -19.69 8.41 -2.86
N ASP A 230 -19.39 8.03 -1.62
CA ASP A 230 -20.11 8.52 -0.44
C ASP A 230 -19.62 9.91 0.00
N GLU A 231 -18.29 10.15 -0.03
CA GLU A 231 -17.66 11.38 0.49
C GLU A 231 -17.53 12.48 -0.58
N ALA A 232 -17.39 12.10 -1.87
CA ALA A 232 -17.17 13.02 -2.99
C ALA A 232 -17.98 12.61 -4.24
N PRO A 233 -19.33 12.60 -4.20
CA PRO A 233 -20.17 12.08 -5.28
C PRO A 233 -20.00 12.79 -6.61
N ASP A 234 -19.59 14.06 -6.62
CA ASP A 234 -19.35 14.80 -7.85
C ASP A 234 -18.03 14.38 -8.50
N ILE A 235 -16.99 14.17 -7.72
CA ILE A 235 -15.72 13.58 -8.20
C ILE A 235 -15.95 12.15 -8.69
N TYR A 236 -16.76 11.36 -7.99
CA TYR A 236 -17.08 10.00 -8.40
C TYR A 236 -17.62 9.90 -9.83
N LYS A 237 -18.40 10.90 -10.29
CA LYS A 237 -18.95 10.94 -11.65
C LYS A 237 -17.90 11.19 -12.74
N THR A 238 -16.76 11.78 -12.37
CA THR A 238 -15.67 12.14 -13.29
C THR A 238 -14.55 11.11 -13.30
N ILE A 239 -14.69 10.02 -12.52
CA ILE A 239 -13.65 8.99 -12.43
C ILE A 239 -13.62 8.13 -13.68
N ALA A 240 -12.43 7.95 -14.22
CA ALA A 240 -12.11 6.83 -15.10
C ALA A 240 -10.94 6.03 -14.54
N VAL A 241 -10.71 4.87 -15.12
CA VAL A 241 -9.75 3.87 -14.64
C VAL A 241 -8.70 3.61 -15.70
N SER A 242 -7.45 3.48 -15.29
CA SER A 242 -6.33 3.08 -16.12
C SER A 242 -5.41 2.11 -15.39
N LYS A 243 -4.43 1.58 -16.12
CA LYS A 243 -3.30 0.89 -15.48
C LYS A 243 -2.52 1.88 -14.62
N PRO A 244 -1.96 1.45 -13.50
CA PRO A 244 -1.06 2.29 -12.69
C PRO A 244 0.11 2.84 -13.51
N LEU A 245 0.65 3.98 -13.08
CA LEU A 245 1.91 4.48 -13.62
C LEU A 245 3.02 3.46 -13.36
N THR A 246 3.92 3.33 -14.31
CA THR A 246 5.08 2.44 -14.16
C THR A 246 6.38 3.25 -14.12
N GLY A 247 7.37 2.73 -13.39
CA GLY A 247 8.72 3.28 -13.38
C GLY A 247 9.63 2.65 -14.44
N ALA A 248 10.94 2.87 -14.30
CA ALA A 248 11.97 2.30 -15.16
C ALA A 248 12.03 0.76 -15.12
N THR A 249 11.53 0.15 -14.05
CA THR A 249 11.38 -1.31 -13.91
C THR A 249 10.23 -1.90 -14.74
N GLY A 250 9.33 -1.05 -15.26
CA GLY A 250 8.07 -1.47 -15.88
C GLY A 250 7.00 -1.89 -14.85
N LEU A 251 7.26 -1.72 -13.57
CA LEU A 251 6.36 -2.00 -12.46
C LEU A 251 5.87 -0.71 -11.81
N SER A 252 4.71 -0.75 -11.20
CA SER A 252 4.10 0.41 -10.53
C SER A 252 4.49 0.51 -9.05
N ARG A 253 4.82 -0.61 -8.41
CA ARG A 253 5.28 -0.70 -7.02
C ARG A 253 6.17 -1.93 -6.84
N ASN A 254 6.94 -1.91 -5.75
CA ASN A 254 7.68 -3.08 -5.33
C ASN A 254 6.70 -4.24 -5.05
N PRO A 255 6.75 -5.34 -5.80
CA PRO A 255 6.05 -6.54 -5.40
C PRO A 255 6.72 -7.02 -4.11
N LEU A 256 6.01 -6.94 -3.02
CA LEU A 256 6.44 -7.36 -1.67
C LEU A 256 6.99 -8.78 -1.66
#